data_82181f098408492f1b3b06102caf8d81
#
_entry.id   82181f098408492f1b3b06102caf8d81
#
_cell.length_a   1.000
_cell.length_b   1.000
_cell.length_c   1.000
_cell.angle_alpha   90.00
_cell.angle_beta   90.00
_cell.angle_gamma   90.00
#
_symmetry.space_group_name_H-M   'P 1'
#
loop_
_entity.id
_entity.type
_entity.pdbx_description
1 polymer ?
#
loop_
_entity_poly.entity_id
_entity_poly.type
_entity_poly.pdbx_seq_one_letter_code
_entity_poly.pdbx_strand_id
1 'polypeptide(L)'
;VLFSPQKNDLYWVSLRASVGRNNDTNQGYVFSEFINTFRVNNWIAFNVSPKYFFSGVESFGGIGFSSYINLFDNLMLIPEINTSIKNNSDLNSTLALRYILSPEKSLDLYYSNAAGVQDIGQLLKIKDYRLGLRFNFLF
;
A
#
# COMPACT_ATOMS: atom_id res chain seq x y z
N VAL A 1 -13.94 4.03 -1.33
CA VAL A 1 -14.36 5.36 -0.88
C VAL A 1 -13.25 5.92 -0.01
N LEU A 2 -12.56 6.95 -0.48
CA LEU A 2 -11.58 7.70 0.31
C LEU A 2 -12.36 8.80 1.06
N PHE A 3 -12.42 8.68 2.37
CA PHE A 3 -12.83 9.81 3.20
C PHE A 3 -11.61 10.72 3.33
N SER A 4 -11.67 11.93 2.76
CA SER A 4 -10.64 12.93 2.98
C SER A 4 -10.66 13.37 4.44
N PRO A 5 -9.58 13.16 5.21
CA PRO A 5 -9.55 13.60 6.60
C PRO A 5 -9.61 15.13 6.66
N GLN A 6 -10.30 15.66 7.65
CA GLN A 6 -10.24 17.08 7.93
C GLN A 6 -8.84 17.45 8.44
N LYS A 7 -8.40 18.68 8.22
CA LYS A 7 -7.04 19.16 8.50
C LYS A 7 -6.55 18.90 9.94
N ASN A 8 -7.47 18.67 10.87
CA ASN A 8 -7.21 18.44 12.30
C ASN A 8 -7.43 17.00 12.76
N ASP A 9 -7.76 16.08 11.86
CA ASP A 9 -8.01 14.70 12.27
C ASP A 9 -6.69 14.01 12.66
N LEU A 10 -6.67 13.41 13.84
CA LEU A 10 -5.56 12.59 14.33
C LEU A 10 -5.66 11.14 13.86
N TYR A 11 -6.86 10.72 13.51
CA TYR A 11 -7.14 9.36 13.08
C TYR A 11 -8.20 9.36 11.97
N TRP A 12 -7.95 8.57 10.92
CA TRP A 12 -8.95 8.30 9.88
C TRP A 12 -8.79 6.92 9.30
N VAL A 13 -9.84 6.46 8.67
CA VAL A 13 -9.94 5.14 8.06
C VAL A 13 -10.26 5.27 6.59
N SER A 14 -9.64 4.45 5.77
CA SER A 14 -10.01 4.28 4.37
C SER A 14 -10.13 2.81 4.02
N LEU A 15 -11.04 2.50 3.10
CA LEU A 15 -11.20 1.17 2.53
C LEU A 15 -10.81 1.22 1.06
N ARG A 16 -9.91 0.33 0.67
CA ARG A 16 -9.60 0.05 -0.73
C ARG A 16 -10.08 -1.34 -1.08
N ALA A 17 -10.78 -1.47 -2.19
CA ALA A 17 -11.14 -2.74 -2.77
C ALA A 17 -10.79 -2.73 -4.25
N SER A 18 -10.26 -3.83 -4.75
CA SER A 18 -9.99 -4.05 -6.16
C SER A 18 -10.45 -5.43 -6.59
N VAL A 19 -10.85 -5.51 -7.83
CA VAL A 19 -11.20 -6.77 -8.50
C VAL A 19 -10.33 -6.90 -9.73
N GLY A 20 -9.91 -8.11 -9.99
CA GLY A 20 -9.06 -8.39 -11.14
C GLY A 20 -9.23 -9.83 -11.61
N ARG A 21 -8.53 -10.17 -12.67
CA ARG A 21 -8.47 -11.52 -13.23
C ARG A 21 -7.00 -11.90 -13.44
N ASN A 22 -6.65 -13.07 -12.94
CA ASN A 22 -5.37 -13.68 -13.27
C ASN A 22 -5.50 -14.37 -14.63
N ASN A 23 -4.78 -13.88 -15.64
CA ASN A 23 -4.85 -14.41 -17.00
C ASN A 23 -4.26 -15.81 -17.13
N ASP A 24 -3.26 -16.15 -16.30
CA ASP A 24 -2.61 -17.46 -16.35
C ASP A 24 -3.53 -18.58 -15.86
N THR A 25 -4.31 -18.31 -14.81
CA THR A 25 -5.25 -19.25 -14.21
C THR A 25 -6.69 -19.04 -14.68
N ASN A 26 -6.96 -17.98 -15.43
CA ASN A 26 -8.28 -17.56 -15.87
C ASN A 26 -9.29 -17.33 -14.73
N GLN A 27 -8.80 -16.95 -13.54
CA GLN A 27 -9.61 -16.79 -12.34
C GLN A 27 -9.73 -15.35 -11.92
N GLY A 28 -10.95 -14.98 -11.50
CA GLY A 28 -11.22 -13.72 -10.87
C GLY A 28 -10.70 -13.68 -9.43
N TYR A 29 -10.33 -12.50 -8.97
CA TYR A 29 -9.98 -12.26 -7.56
C TYR A 29 -10.58 -10.96 -7.04
N VAL A 30 -10.71 -10.91 -5.72
CA VAL A 30 -11.01 -9.70 -4.95
C VAL A 30 -9.88 -9.47 -3.97
N PHE A 31 -9.41 -8.25 -3.88
CA PHE A 31 -8.48 -7.80 -2.86
C PHE A 31 -9.10 -6.64 -2.09
N SER A 32 -8.98 -6.65 -0.77
CA SER A 32 -9.44 -5.58 0.09
C SER A 32 -8.37 -5.19 1.11
N GLU A 33 -8.32 -3.90 1.41
CA GLU A 33 -7.39 -3.31 2.36
C GLU A 33 -8.12 -2.26 3.21
N PHE A 34 -8.04 -2.41 4.51
CA PHE A 34 -8.63 -1.51 5.49
C PHE A 34 -7.51 -0.70 6.15
N ILE A 35 -7.32 0.53 5.69
CA ILE A 35 -6.18 1.37 6.09
C ILE A 35 -6.60 2.23 7.28
N ASN A 36 -5.92 2.02 8.41
CA ASN A 36 -6.05 2.84 9.61
C ASN A 36 -4.85 3.78 9.67
N THR A 37 -5.09 5.08 9.64
CA THR A 37 -4.04 6.10 9.68
C THR A 37 -4.10 6.90 10.97
N PHE A 38 -2.96 6.98 11.64
CA PHE A 38 -2.75 7.72 12.88
C PHE A 38 -1.74 8.83 12.63
N ARG A 39 -2.18 10.08 12.68
CA ARG A 39 -1.30 11.23 12.57
C ARG A 39 -0.72 11.55 13.94
N VAL A 40 0.60 11.53 14.05
CA VAL A 40 1.31 11.93 15.26
C VAL A 40 1.50 13.45 15.29
N ASN A 41 1.89 14.02 14.15
CA ASN A 41 2.09 15.45 13.96
C ASN A 41 2.03 15.79 12.45
N ASN A 42 2.39 17.01 12.09
CA ASN A 42 2.39 17.45 10.67
C ASN A 42 3.46 16.76 9.80
N TRP A 43 4.43 16.08 10.42
CA TRP A 43 5.56 15.46 9.73
C TRP A 43 5.41 13.95 9.59
N ILE A 44 4.67 13.31 10.51
CA ILE A 44 4.63 11.84 10.61
C ILE A 44 3.20 11.37 10.82
N ALA A 45 2.81 10.38 10.01
CA ALA A 45 1.63 9.54 10.23
C ALA A 45 2.01 8.07 10.07
N PHE A 46 1.35 7.20 10.83
CA PHE A 46 1.50 5.75 10.76
C PHE A 46 0.23 5.11 10.23
N ASN A 47 0.41 4.04 9.46
CA ASN A 47 -0.68 3.23 8.96
C ASN A 47 -0.56 1.80 9.42
N VAL A 48 -1.70 1.21 9.75
CA VAL A 48 -1.88 -0.22 9.97
C VAL A 48 -2.97 -0.68 9.02
N SER A 49 -2.64 -1.63 8.15
CA SER A 49 -3.51 -2.04 7.06
C SER A 49 -3.73 -3.55 7.06
N PRO A 50 -4.77 -4.06 7.73
CA PRO A 50 -5.27 -5.40 7.45
C PRO A 50 -5.65 -5.54 5.98
N LYS A 51 -5.21 -6.64 5.37
CA LYS A 51 -5.39 -6.94 3.95
C LYS A 51 -6.00 -8.32 3.79
N TYR A 52 -6.88 -8.49 2.81
CA TYR A 52 -7.48 -9.77 2.52
C TYR A 52 -7.56 -9.99 1.00
N PHE A 53 -7.15 -11.18 0.60
CA PHE A 53 -7.22 -11.66 -0.77
C PHE A 53 -8.14 -12.86 -0.84
N PHE A 54 -8.99 -12.90 -1.85
CA PHE A 54 -9.87 -14.01 -2.17
C PHE A 54 -9.89 -14.26 -3.68
N SER A 55 -9.72 -15.53 -4.06
CA SER A 55 -10.00 -16.03 -5.41
C SER A 55 -10.83 -17.31 -5.31
N GLY A 56 -11.31 -17.80 -6.44
CA GLY A 56 -12.11 -19.05 -6.46
C GLY A 56 -11.38 -20.29 -5.92
N VAL A 57 -10.04 -20.25 -5.80
CA VAL A 57 -9.21 -21.40 -5.35
C VAL A 57 -8.48 -21.15 -4.06
N GLU A 58 -8.23 -19.90 -3.70
CA GLU A 58 -7.47 -19.59 -2.49
C GLU A 58 -7.88 -18.26 -1.86
N SER A 59 -7.67 -18.19 -0.55
CA SER A 59 -7.82 -16.97 0.21
C SER A 59 -6.73 -16.89 1.27
N PHE A 60 -6.25 -15.70 1.55
CA PHE A 60 -5.33 -15.44 2.64
C PHE A 60 -5.40 -13.99 3.09
N GLY A 61 -5.00 -13.77 4.33
CA GLY A 61 -4.87 -12.45 4.92
C GLY A 61 -3.44 -11.98 5.00
N GLY A 62 -3.29 -10.74 5.36
CA GLY A 62 -2.01 -10.11 5.67
C GLY A 62 -2.20 -8.83 6.46
N ILE A 63 -1.10 -8.27 6.90
CA ILE A 63 -1.08 -6.97 7.57
C ILE A 63 0.07 -6.14 7.03
N GLY A 64 -0.22 -4.88 6.73
CA GLY A 64 0.76 -3.88 6.34
C GLY A 64 0.98 -2.85 7.45
N PHE A 65 2.22 -2.44 7.61
CA PHE A 65 2.63 -1.30 8.43
C PHE A 65 3.39 -0.33 7.54
N SER A 66 2.98 0.92 7.55
CA SER A 66 3.71 1.97 6.82
C SER A 66 3.71 3.28 7.59
N SER A 67 4.61 4.18 7.21
CA SER A 67 4.57 5.54 7.70
C SER A 67 4.69 6.54 6.56
N TYR A 68 4.09 7.71 6.74
CA TYR A 68 4.28 8.87 5.90
C TYR A 68 5.15 9.87 6.66
N ILE A 69 6.32 10.17 6.12
CA ILE A 69 7.29 11.09 6.71
C ILE A 69 7.49 12.23 5.73
N ASN A 70 6.94 13.40 6.05
CA ASN A 70 7.11 14.61 5.24
C ASN A 70 8.53 15.13 5.44
N LEU A 71 9.37 15.04 4.42
CA LEU A 71 10.72 15.60 4.41
C LEU A 71 10.68 17.10 4.07
N PHE A 72 9.81 17.46 3.13
CA PHE A 72 9.53 18.82 2.69
C PHE A 72 8.06 18.92 2.28
N ASP A 73 7.56 20.11 1.97
CA ASP A 73 6.15 20.33 1.62
C ASP A 73 5.66 19.47 0.46
N ASN A 74 6.54 19.11 -0.44
CA ASN A 74 6.22 18.32 -1.64
C ASN A 74 6.98 17.00 -1.73
N LEU A 75 7.74 16.62 -0.71
CA LEU A 75 8.55 15.39 -0.69
C LEU A 75 8.26 14.56 0.54
N MET A 76 7.89 13.29 0.34
CA MET A 76 7.48 12.36 1.39
C MET A 76 8.25 11.05 1.26
N LEU A 77 8.76 10.54 2.38
CA LEU A 77 9.33 9.19 2.49
C LEU A 77 8.27 8.25 3.04
N ILE A 78 8.13 7.07 2.41
CA ILE A 78 7.12 6.08 2.75
C ILE A 78 7.78 4.71 2.91
N PRO A 79 8.30 4.36 4.09
CA PRO A 79 8.65 2.98 4.42
C PRO A 79 7.39 2.15 4.66
N GLU A 80 7.37 0.94 4.13
CA GLU A 80 6.27 -0.01 4.26
C GLU A 80 6.81 -1.43 4.45
N ILE A 81 6.18 -2.18 5.34
CA ILE A 81 6.42 -3.59 5.58
C ILE A 81 5.09 -4.31 5.53
N ASN A 82 5.01 -5.40 4.78
CA ASN A 82 3.84 -6.26 4.71
C ASN A 82 4.21 -7.70 5.08
N THR A 83 3.31 -8.36 5.77
CA THR A 83 3.39 -9.79 6.05
C THR A 83 2.12 -10.50 5.59
N SER A 84 2.27 -11.67 5.02
CA SER A 84 1.18 -12.55 4.59
C SER A 84 1.05 -13.71 5.59
N ILE A 85 -0.18 -14.14 5.86
CA ILE A 85 -0.49 -15.28 6.74
C ILE A 85 -0.54 -16.60 5.94
N LYS A 86 -0.16 -16.58 4.68
CA LYS A 86 -0.08 -17.76 3.84
C LYS A 86 1.29 -18.43 4.01
N ASN A 87 1.32 -19.70 4.44
CA ASN A 87 2.47 -20.62 4.46
C ASN A 87 3.83 -19.96 4.73
N ASN A 88 4.19 -19.75 5.99
CA ASN A 88 5.42 -19.10 6.43
C ASN A 88 5.45 -17.60 6.11
N SER A 89 4.85 -16.82 6.97
CA SER A 89 4.85 -15.35 7.06
C SER A 89 6.01 -14.65 6.31
N ASP A 90 5.90 -14.59 4.97
CA ASP A 90 6.88 -13.90 4.15
C ASP A 90 6.75 -12.40 4.39
N LEU A 91 7.79 -11.83 4.96
CA LEU A 91 7.91 -10.39 5.14
C LEU A 91 8.45 -9.78 3.86
N ASN A 92 7.75 -8.82 3.30
CA ASN A 92 8.28 -7.95 2.25
C ASN A 92 8.38 -6.51 2.74
N SER A 93 9.23 -5.75 2.10
CA SER A 93 9.43 -4.34 2.43
C SER A 93 9.51 -3.48 1.18
N THR A 94 9.03 -2.26 1.33
CA THR A 94 9.06 -1.22 0.29
C THR A 94 9.53 0.08 0.93
N LEU A 95 10.44 0.75 0.28
CA LEU A 95 10.79 2.13 0.58
C LEU A 95 10.44 2.98 -0.63
N ALA A 96 9.53 3.94 -0.46
CA ALA A 96 9.15 4.85 -1.53
C ALA A 96 9.47 6.29 -1.17
N LEU A 97 9.91 7.04 -2.17
CA LEU A 97 10.05 8.48 -2.14
C LEU A 97 9.00 9.07 -3.06
N ARG A 98 8.06 9.82 -2.50
CA ARG A 98 6.95 10.45 -3.22
C ARG A 98 7.21 11.92 -3.41
N TYR A 99 7.17 12.36 -4.66
CA TYR A 99 7.16 13.77 -5.01
C TYR A 99 5.74 14.20 -5.41
N ILE A 100 5.17 15.18 -4.69
CA ILE A 100 3.82 15.71 -4.89
C ILE A 100 3.93 16.83 -5.94
N LEU A 101 3.34 16.61 -7.11
CA LEU A 101 3.31 17.58 -8.21
C LEU A 101 2.12 18.53 -8.07
N SER A 102 1.00 18.01 -7.59
CA SER A 102 -0.23 18.75 -7.27
C SER A 102 -1.06 17.93 -6.28
N PRO A 103 -2.15 18.45 -5.70
CA PRO A 103 -3.03 17.67 -4.81
C PRO A 103 -3.54 16.36 -5.43
N GLU A 104 -3.62 16.30 -6.75
CA GLU A 104 -4.17 15.17 -7.51
C GLU A 104 -3.08 14.32 -8.18
N LYS A 105 -1.82 14.74 -8.17
CA LYS A 105 -0.74 14.09 -8.94
C LYS A 105 0.51 13.90 -8.11
N SER A 106 1.06 12.69 -8.14
CA SER A 106 2.35 12.42 -7.51
C SER A 106 3.17 11.42 -8.31
N LEU A 107 4.48 11.49 -8.14
CA LEU A 107 5.45 10.57 -8.68
C LEU A 107 6.12 9.83 -7.51
N ASP A 108 6.10 8.51 -7.53
CA ASP A 108 6.77 7.67 -6.54
C ASP A 108 7.97 6.97 -7.20
N LEU A 109 9.15 7.17 -6.63
CA LEU A 109 10.31 6.30 -6.82
C LEU A 109 10.31 5.28 -5.68
N TYR A 110 10.32 3.99 -5.97
CA TYR A 110 10.29 2.97 -4.93
C TYR A 110 11.33 1.87 -5.14
N TYR A 111 11.76 1.30 -4.02
CA TYR A 111 12.64 0.13 -3.93
C TYR A 111 11.95 -0.93 -3.08
N SER A 112 11.67 -2.12 -3.66
CA SER A 112 10.77 -3.09 -3.04
C SER A 112 11.13 -4.52 -3.42
N ASN A 113 10.94 -5.45 -2.47
CA ASN A 113 10.91 -6.89 -2.72
C ASN A 113 9.50 -7.49 -2.69
N ALA A 114 8.47 -6.65 -2.69
CA ALA A 114 7.10 -7.09 -2.98
C ALA A 114 6.95 -7.43 -4.47
N ALA A 115 6.13 -8.42 -4.79
CA ALA A 115 5.86 -8.81 -6.18
C ALA A 115 5.16 -7.70 -6.97
N GLY A 116 4.43 -6.82 -6.28
CA GLY A 116 3.82 -5.61 -6.81
C GLY A 116 3.57 -4.60 -5.70
N VAL A 117 3.44 -3.33 -6.05
CA VAL A 117 3.16 -2.25 -5.10
C VAL A 117 1.66 -1.98 -4.91
N GLN A 118 0.82 -2.79 -5.52
CA GLN A 118 -0.64 -2.72 -5.41
C GLN A 118 -1.22 -4.13 -5.30
N ASP A 119 -2.43 -4.20 -4.74
CA ASP A 119 -3.25 -5.40 -4.61
C ASP A 119 -2.51 -6.58 -3.97
N ILE A 120 -2.75 -7.79 -4.45
CA ILE A 120 -2.11 -9.01 -3.96
C ILE A 120 -0.58 -8.94 -4.01
N GLY A 121 -0.01 -8.21 -4.96
CA GLY A 121 1.45 -8.06 -5.10
C GLY A 121 2.13 -7.51 -3.84
N GLN A 122 1.42 -6.73 -3.02
CA GLN A 122 1.92 -6.23 -1.74
C GLN A 122 2.08 -7.34 -0.69
N LEU A 123 1.37 -8.45 -0.81
CA LEU A 123 1.43 -9.58 0.12
C LEU A 123 2.37 -10.69 -0.33
N LEU A 124 2.88 -10.60 -1.55
CA LEU A 124 3.78 -11.59 -2.13
C LEU A 124 5.21 -11.05 -2.15
N LYS A 125 6.15 -11.86 -1.66
CA LYS A 125 7.57 -11.55 -1.67
C LYS A 125 8.24 -12.12 -2.92
N ILE A 126 9.15 -11.36 -3.49
CA ILE A 126 10.11 -11.84 -4.48
C ILE A 126 11.52 -11.89 -3.87
N LYS A 127 12.40 -12.67 -4.47
CA LYS A 127 13.76 -12.86 -3.96
C LYS A 127 14.56 -11.57 -3.96
N ASP A 128 14.47 -10.80 -5.04
CA ASP A 128 15.32 -9.65 -5.28
C ASP A 128 14.52 -8.35 -5.14
N TYR A 129 15.20 -7.30 -4.67
CA TYR A 129 14.64 -5.96 -4.65
C TYR A 129 14.63 -5.36 -6.05
N ARG A 130 13.58 -4.61 -6.36
CA ARG A 130 13.42 -3.91 -7.64
C ARG A 130 13.23 -2.42 -7.41
N LEU A 131 13.85 -1.62 -8.24
CA LEU A 131 13.58 -0.21 -8.36
C LEU A 131 12.45 0.00 -9.36
N GLY A 132 11.51 0.90 -9.03
CA GLY A 132 10.41 1.22 -9.93
C GLY A 132 9.92 2.65 -9.76
N LEU A 133 9.19 3.11 -10.78
CA LEU A 133 8.52 4.39 -10.83
C LEU A 133 7.01 4.17 -10.93
N ARG A 134 6.25 4.99 -10.21
CA ARG A 134 4.79 4.99 -10.30
C ARG A 134 4.28 6.42 -10.36
N PHE A 135 3.43 6.67 -11.33
CA PHE A 135 2.69 7.91 -11.45
C PHE A 135 1.27 7.73 -10.92
N ASN A 136 0.85 8.58 -9.97
CA ASN A 136 -0.48 8.52 -9.38
C ASN A 136 -1.30 9.72 -9.84
N PHE A 137 -2.55 9.43 -10.23
CA PHE A 137 -3.57 10.44 -10.54
C PHE A 137 -4.80 10.17 -9.68
N LEU A 138 -5.36 11.21 -9.08
CA LEU A 138 -6.69 11.21 -8.48
C LEU A 138 -7.62 11.97 -9.42
N PHE A 139 -8.77 11.39 -9.72
CA PHE A 139 -9.82 11.99 -10.52
C PHE A 139 -11.00 12.38 -9.63
#